data_3d70ff227981b6d9a9d01a1eea2e162c
#
_entry.id   3d70ff227981b6d9a9d01a1eea2e162c
#
_cell.length_a   1.000
_cell.length_b   1.000
_cell.length_c   1.000
_cell.angle_alpha   90.00
_cell.angle_beta   90.00
_cell.angle_gamma   90.00
#
_symmetry.space_group_name_H-M   'P 1'
#
loop_
_entity.id
_entity.type
_entity.pdbx_description
1 polymer ?
#
loop_
_entity_poly.entity_id
_entity_poly.type
_entity_poly.pdbx_seq_one_letter_code
_entity_poly.pdbx_strand_id
1 'polypeptide(L)'
;MNGADLQLETVNFRVADGAATIELNRPEALNAWNRQLGEDLLAALRHAGAEEGVRAIVITGAGRAFSSGADLKDVSGGDTTAEGRPDVHKTLTERYHPIMHAIRTVPKPVIAAVNGPAVGIGCSLALCCDLILAAESAYFLLAFVNIGLVPDGGSSLFVPTRVGMARASELAMLGEKLPAAKALDWGLINRVHGDEQLPLEAQALAAQMAGGPTRSYAGTKRQLNNWLYSRMDEQLELEAQIQQEMAGSEDFLEGAMAFVERRQARFSGT
;
A
#
# COMPACT_ATOMS: atom_id res chain seq x y z
N MET A 1 -0.55 -31.66 3.30
CA MET A 1 0.44 -31.17 4.30
C MET A 1 -0.32 -30.25 5.22
N ASN A 2 -0.34 -30.52 6.53
CA ASN A 2 -1.06 -29.72 7.51
C ASN A 2 -0.52 -28.29 7.42
N GLY A 3 -1.41 -27.33 7.18
CA GLY A 3 -1.06 -25.91 7.22
C GLY A 3 -0.42 -25.60 8.57
N ALA A 4 0.85 -25.24 8.57
CA ALA A 4 1.45 -24.62 9.74
C ALA A 4 0.56 -23.40 10.04
N ASP A 5 -0.01 -23.35 11.25
CA ASP A 5 -0.81 -22.23 11.70
C ASP A 5 0.00 -20.95 11.46
N LEU A 6 -0.46 -20.14 10.52
CA LEU A 6 0.16 -18.84 10.22
C LEU A 6 -0.07 -17.95 11.44
N GLN A 7 0.94 -17.83 12.30
CA GLN A 7 0.88 -16.97 13.48
C GLN A 7 1.17 -15.53 13.06
N LEU A 8 0.13 -14.70 13.02
CA LEU A 8 0.20 -13.28 12.70
C LEU A 8 -0.36 -12.48 13.87
N GLU A 9 0.31 -11.40 14.24
CA GLU A 9 -0.08 -10.55 15.36
C GLU A 9 -0.94 -9.37 14.91
N THR A 10 -0.62 -8.84 13.73
CA THR A 10 -1.16 -7.57 13.22
C THR A 10 -1.93 -7.72 11.91
N VAL A 11 -2.14 -8.96 11.47
CA VAL A 11 -2.91 -9.30 10.26
C VAL A 11 -3.86 -10.44 10.56
N ASN A 12 -5.13 -10.30 10.20
CA ASN A 12 -6.08 -11.39 10.16
C ASN A 12 -6.01 -12.06 8.78
N PHE A 13 -5.93 -13.39 8.77
CA PHE A 13 -5.91 -14.19 7.56
C PHE A 13 -7.07 -15.17 7.56
N ARG A 14 -7.86 -15.18 6.48
CA ARG A 14 -8.95 -16.14 6.30
C ARG A 14 -9.07 -16.56 4.85
N VAL A 15 -9.54 -17.78 4.61
CA VAL A 15 -9.84 -18.28 3.26
C VAL A 15 -11.30 -18.67 3.19
N ALA A 16 -12.01 -18.20 2.17
CA ALA A 16 -13.38 -18.58 1.85
C ALA A 16 -13.56 -18.57 0.33
N ASP A 17 -14.30 -19.52 -0.21
CA ASP A 17 -14.66 -19.63 -1.62
C ASP A 17 -13.45 -19.52 -2.57
N GLY A 18 -12.32 -20.09 -2.19
CA GLY A 18 -11.08 -20.05 -2.96
C GLY A 18 -10.37 -18.69 -2.97
N ALA A 19 -10.80 -17.75 -2.16
CA ALA A 19 -10.16 -16.44 -1.99
C ALA A 19 -9.59 -16.27 -0.58
N ALA A 20 -8.35 -15.77 -0.48
CA ALA A 20 -7.76 -15.35 0.79
C ALA A 20 -8.11 -13.89 1.06
N THR A 21 -8.52 -13.58 2.28
CA THR A 21 -8.63 -12.20 2.78
C THR A 21 -7.51 -11.95 3.77
N ILE A 22 -6.72 -10.93 3.50
CA ILE A 22 -5.63 -10.39 4.33
C ILE A 22 -6.12 -9.05 4.87
N GLU A 23 -6.43 -8.99 6.16
CA GLU A 23 -6.96 -7.80 6.80
C GLU A 23 -5.91 -7.22 7.75
N LEU A 24 -5.43 -6.01 7.46
CA LEU A 24 -4.52 -5.28 8.33
C LEU A 24 -5.24 -5.00 9.66
N ASN A 25 -4.68 -5.42 10.79
CA ASN A 25 -5.37 -5.45 12.07
C ASN A 25 -4.62 -4.71 13.19
N ARG A 26 -4.44 -3.41 12.99
CA ARG A 26 -4.03 -2.43 14.01
C ARG A 26 -5.03 -1.25 14.02
N PRO A 27 -6.34 -1.49 14.26
CA PRO A 27 -7.38 -0.47 14.09
C PRO A 27 -7.20 0.74 15.01
N GLU A 28 -6.62 0.57 16.21
CA GLU A 28 -6.29 1.63 17.16
C GLU A 28 -5.24 2.60 16.63
N ALA A 29 -4.35 2.12 15.76
CA ALA A 29 -3.34 2.92 15.04
C ALA A 29 -3.74 3.22 13.59
N LEU A 30 -5.03 3.04 13.21
CA LEU A 30 -5.51 3.19 11.83
C LEU A 30 -4.72 2.36 10.83
N ASN A 31 -4.29 1.17 11.22
CA ASN A 31 -3.47 0.25 10.43
C ASN A 31 -2.16 0.89 9.92
N ALA A 32 -1.54 1.72 10.76
CA ALA A 32 -0.21 2.28 10.49
C ALA A 32 0.85 1.17 10.43
N TRP A 33 1.82 1.32 9.54
CA TRP A 33 2.88 0.34 9.28
C TRP A 33 4.00 0.45 10.29
N ASN A 34 4.10 -0.54 11.18
CA ASN A 34 5.28 -0.83 11.96
C ASN A 34 6.01 -2.06 11.37
N ARG A 35 7.14 -2.46 11.98
CA ARG A 35 7.91 -3.63 11.55
C ARG A 35 7.03 -4.88 11.51
N GLN A 36 6.28 -5.17 12.57
CA GLN A 36 5.46 -6.37 12.69
C GLN A 36 4.39 -6.45 11.60
N LEU A 37 3.70 -5.34 11.31
CA LEU A 37 2.68 -5.33 10.25
C LEU A 37 3.29 -5.62 8.87
N GLY A 38 4.48 -5.10 8.59
CA GLY A 38 5.18 -5.40 7.33
C GLY A 38 5.56 -6.89 7.23
N GLU A 39 6.11 -7.46 8.29
CA GLU A 39 6.49 -8.87 8.36
C GLU A 39 5.27 -9.80 8.23
N ASP A 40 4.20 -9.54 8.97
CA ASP A 40 2.94 -10.30 8.93
C ASP A 40 2.27 -10.23 7.55
N LEU A 41 2.19 -9.03 6.96
CA LEU A 41 1.60 -8.85 5.63
C LEU A 41 2.38 -9.61 4.56
N LEU A 42 3.71 -9.57 4.60
CA LEU A 42 4.55 -10.32 3.66
C LEU A 42 4.39 -11.83 3.86
N ALA A 43 4.33 -12.29 5.10
CA ALA A 43 4.11 -13.70 5.41
C ALA A 43 2.72 -14.18 4.91
N ALA A 44 1.67 -13.39 5.13
CA ALA A 44 0.32 -13.67 4.66
C ALA A 44 0.24 -13.73 3.12
N LEU A 45 0.89 -12.78 2.43
CA LEU A 45 0.96 -12.76 0.96
C LEU A 45 1.69 -13.98 0.39
N ARG A 46 2.82 -14.36 0.98
CA ARG A 46 3.59 -15.56 0.58
C ARG A 46 2.79 -16.83 0.84
N HIS A 47 2.13 -16.92 1.98
CA HIS A 47 1.27 -18.06 2.31
C HIS A 47 0.12 -18.18 1.32
N ALA A 48 -0.65 -17.09 1.10
CA ALA A 48 -1.72 -17.06 0.11
C ALA A 48 -1.23 -17.37 -1.32
N GLY A 49 -0.01 -16.96 -1.66
CA GLY A 49 0.63 -17.25 -2.94
C GLY A 49 0.95 -18.73 -3.13
N ALA A 50 1.42 -19.42 -2.08
CA ALA A 50 1.80 -20.83 -2.11
C ALA A 50 0.62 -21.80 -1.98
N GLU A 51 -0.49 -21.39 -1.35
CA GLU A 51 -1.65 -22.24 -1.09
C GLU A 51 -2.44 -22.53 -2.37
N GLU A 52 -2.50 -23.78 -2.81
CA GLU A 52 -3.18 -24.19 -4.07
C GLU A 52 -4.69 -23.92 -4.04
N GLY A 53 -5.31 -24.02 -2.88
CA GLY A 53 -6.73 -23.73 -2.68
C GLY A 53 -7.08 -22.26 -2.81
N VAL A 54 -6.11 -21.34 -2.69
CA VAL A 54 -6.29 -19.90 -2.88
C VAL A 54 -6.04 -19.52 -4.33
N ARG A 55 -7.01 -18.87 -4.96
CA ARG A 55 -6.98 -18.47 -6.37
C ARG A 55 -7.18 -16.97 -6.60
N ALA A 56 -7.57 -16.24 -5.55
CA ALA A 56 -7.63 -14.78 -5.50
C ALA A 56 -7.27 -14.28 -4.11
N ILE A 57 -6.82 -13.05 -3.98
CA ILE A 57 -6.43 -12.42 -2.71
C ILE A 57 -7.15 -11.09 -2.58
N VAL A 58 -7.70 -10.81 -1.40
CA VAL A 58 -8.24 -9.50 -1.01
C VAL A 58 -7.37 -8.92 0.10
N ILE A 59 -7.01 -7.65 -0.01
CA ILE A 59 -6.35 -6.89 1.06
C ILE A 59 -7.31 -5.80 1.52
N THR A 60 -7.53 -5.69 2.82
CA THR A 60 -8.39 -4.68 3.45
C THR A 60 -7.85 -4.25 4.80
N GLY A 61 -8.47 -3.30 5.47
CA GLY A 61 -8.11 -2.87 6.82
C GLY A 61 -9.21 -3.11 7.85
N ALA A 62 -8.85 -3.51 9.06
CA ALA A 62 -9.78 -3.56 10.18
C ALA A 62 -10.19 -2.15 10.64
N GLY A 63 -11.41 -2.01 11.08
CA GLY A 63 -11.93 -0.74 11.61
C GLY A 63 -12.20 0.30 10.51
N ARG A 64 -11.91 1.57 10.81
CA ARG A 64 -12.32 2.73 10.00
C ARG A 64 -11.32 3.19 8.93
N ALA A 65 -10.18 2.53 8.78
CA ALA A 65 -9.14 2.90 7.84
C ALA A 65 -8.62 1.69 7.08
N PHE A 66 -8.25 1.87 5.83
CA PHE A 66 -7.43 0.90 5.12
C PHE A 66 -6.02 0.90 5.72
N SER A 67 -5.31 2.03 5.65
CA SER A 67 -4.04 2.25 6.32
C SER A 67 -3.67 3.73 6.34
N SER A 68 -3.21 4.23 7.48
CA SER A 68 -2.76 5.62 7.65
C SER A 68 -1.30 5.88 7.26
N GLY A 69 -0.62 4.89 6.69
CA GLY A 69 0.79 5.04 6.27
C GLY A 69 1.79 4.53 7.30
N ALA A 70 3.03 5.02 7.26
CA ALA A 70 4.07 4.63 8.19
C ALA A 70 3.72 5.05 9.63
N ASP A 71 4.04 4.20 10.60
CA ASP A 71 3.93 4.54 12.02
C ASP A 71 5.13 5.40 12.42
N LEU A 72 4.93 6.72 12.47
CA LEU A 72 6.03 7.66 12.77
C LEU A 72 6.63 7.47 14.18
N LYS A 73 5.94 6.77 15.08
CA LYS A 73 6.50 6.39 16.38
C LYS A 73 7.50 5.24 16.25
N ASP A 74 7.29 4.34 15.30
CA ASP A 74 8.19 3.23 15.02
C ASP A 74 9.44 3.70 14.26
N VAL A 75 9.31 4.72 13.41
CA VAL A 75 10.45 5.33 12.68
C VAL A 75 11.51 5.89 13.65
N SER A 76 11.11 6.46 14.77
CA SER A 76 12.03 7.00 15.78
C SER A 76 12.77 5.91 16.58
N GLY A 77 12.31 4.66 16.55
CA GLY A 77 12.93 3.49 17.20
C GLY A 77 13.54 2.48 16.22
N GLY A 78 13.54 2.79 14.91
CA GLY A 78 13.97 1.91 13.83
C GLY A 78 15.48 1.83 13.61
N ASP A 79 15.87 1.26 12.47
CA ASP A 79 17.26 1.22 12.04
C ASP A 79 17.80 2.65 11.82
N THR A 80 19.06 2.87 12.19
CA THR A 80 19.74 4.16 12.02
C THR A 80 20.99 4.00 11.16
N THR A 81 21.34 5.05 10.40
CA THR A 81 22.60 5.16 9.68
C THR A 81 23.77 5.30 10.66
N ALA A 82 25.01 5.23 10.15
CA ALA A 82 26.21 5.45 10.95
C ALA A 82 26.25 6.84 11.60
N GLU A 83 25.57 7.82 11.02
CA GLU A 83 25.44 9.20 11.51
C GLU A 83 24.28 9.37 12.51
N GLY A 84 23.57 8.27 12.86
CA GLY A 84 22.46 8.27 13.82
C GLY A 84 21.14 8.82 13.28
N ARG A 85 20.99 8.95 11.96
CA ARG A 85 19.73 9.35 11.30
C ARG A 85 18.89 8.11 10.99
N PRO A 86 17.55 8.22 10.82
CA PRO A 86 16.72 7.12 10.38
C PRO A 86 17.21 6.50 9.07
N ASP A 87 17.40 5.18 9.04
CA ASP A 87 17.75 4.44 7.82
C ASP A 87 16.48 4.08 7.04
N VAL A 88 15.97 5.08 6.32
CA VAL A 88 14.74 4.94 5.53
C VAL A 88 14.99 4.07 4.30
N HIS A 89 16.16 4.16 3.68
CA HIS A 89 16.55 3.31 2.55
C HIS A 89 16.43 1.82 2.93
N LYS A 90 17.03 1.43 4.06
CA LYS A 90 16.95 0.06 4.56
C LYS A 90 15.50 -0.35 4.88
N THR A 91 14.72 0.53 5.49
CA THR A 91 13.30 0.28 5.76
C THR A 91 12.52 -0.01 4.48
N LEU A 92 12.73 0.76 3.42
CA LEU A 92 12.07 0.57 2.15
C LEU A 92 12.53 -0.73 1.48
N THR A 93 13.83 -0.93 1.34
CA THR A 93 14.40 -2.06 0.59
C THR A 93 14.18 -3.40 1.27
N GLU A 94 14.27 -3.47 2.59
CA GLU A 94 14.15 -4.73 3.33
C GLU A 94 12.72 -5.07 3.77
N ARG A 95 11.82 -4.05 3.93
CA ARG A 95 10.48 -4.28 4.48
C ARG A 95 9.36 -3.98 3.50
N TYR A 96 9.38 -2.83 2.79
CA TYR A 96 8.26 -2.41 1.95
C TYR A 96 8.34 -2.99 0.53
N HIS A 97 9.50 -2.91 -0.11
CA HIS A 97 9.68 -3.42 -1.48
C HIS A 97 9.37 -4.91 -1.62
N PRO A 98 9.75 -5.80 -0.67
CA PRO A 98 9.36 -7.21 -0.74
C PRO A 98 7.84 -7.44 -0.78
N ILE A 99 7.06 -6.58 -0.11
CA ILE A 99 5.59 -6.65 -0.14
C ILE A 99 5.06 -6.26 -1.52
N MET A 100 5.57 -5.14 -2.08
CA MET A 100 5.17 -4.68 -3.42
C MET A 100 5.51 -5.72 -4.48
N HIS A 101 6.70 -6.33 -4.39
CA HIS A 101 7.10 -7.44 -5.25
C HIS A 101 6.19 -8.66 -5.09
N ALA A 102 5.86 -9.06 -3.86
CA ALA A 102 4.98 -10.20 -3.61
C ALA A 102 3.60 -9.97 -4.25
N ILE A 103 3.02 -8.77 -4.13
CA ILE A 103 1.75 -8.43 -4.77
C ILE A 103 1.86 -8.48 -6.28
N ARG A 104 2.90 -7.89 -6.87
CA ARG A 104 3.04 -7.82 -8.34
C ARG A 104 3.40 -9.15 -8.98
N THR A 105 4.10 -10.04 -8.25
CA THR A 105 4.60 -11.31 -8.81
C THR A 105 3.73 -12.52 -8.50
N VAL A 106 2.88 -12.48 -7.46
CA VAL A 106 1.97 -13.59 -7.14
C VAL A 106 1.11 -13.93 -8.36
N PRO A 107 1.05 -15.23 -8.80
CA PRO A 107 0.34 -15.62 -10.01
C PRO A 107 -1.19 -15.74 -9.77
N LYS A 108 -1.74 -14.80 -9.01
CA LYS A 108 -3.15 -14.73 -8.61
C LYS A 108 -3.60 -13.27 -8.63
N PRO A 109 -4.88 -12.98 -8.94
CA PRO A 109 -5.42 -11.63 -8.78
C PRO A 109 -5.34 -11.16 -7.34
N VAL A 110 -4.94 -9.90 -7.16
CA VAL A 110 -4.93 -9.21 -5.85
C VAL A 110 -5.85 -8.01 -5.93
N ILE A 111 -6.81 -7.96 -5.03
CA ILE A 111 -7.85 -6.94 -4.93
C ILE A 111 -7.61 -6.11 -3.66
N ALA A 112 -7.52 -4.79 -3.79
CA ALA A 112 -7.61 -3.91 -2.63
C ALA A 112 -9.09 -3.55 -2.38
N ALA A 113 -9.57 -3.80 -1.16
CA ALA A 113 -10.86 -3.32 -0.66
C ALA A 113 -10.59 -2.18 0.33
N VAL A 114 -10.60 -0.96 -0.18
CA VAL A 114 -10.20 0.26 0.55
C VAL A 114 -11.38 0.76 1.36
N ASN A 115 -11.48 0.34 2.61
CA ASN A 115 -12.61 0.59 3.52
C ASN A 115 -12.59 1.97 4.20
N GLY A 116 -11.58 2.80 3.94
CA GLY A 116 -11.43 4.12 4.54
C GLY A 116 -10.13 4.79 4.07
N PRO A 117 -9.53 5.68 4.86
CA PRO A 117 -8.28 6.34 4.52
C PRO A 117 -7.18 5.38 4.04
N ALA A 118 -6.62 5.64 2.85
CA ALA A 118 -5.41 5.02 2.30
C ALA A 118 -4.35 6.10 2.12
N VAL A 119 -3.35 6.14 3.01
CA VAL A 119 -2.43 7.27 3.15
C VAL A 119 -0.97 6.81 3.04
N GLY A 120 -0.12 7.57 2.35
CA GLY A 120 1.31 7.30 2.20
C GLY A 120 1.55 5.88 1.67
N ILE A 121 2.38 5.08 2.34
CA ILE A 121 2.65 3.67 1.97
C ILE A 121 1.36 2.82 1.95
N GLY A 122 0.33 3.15 2.73
CA GLY A 122 -0.98 2.51 2.64
C GLY A 122 -1.69 2.81 1.32
N CYS A 123 -1.54 4.01 0.78
CA CYS A 123 -1.99 4.35 -0.57
C CYS A 123 -1.20 3.57 -1.62
N SER A 124 0.13 3.50 -1.50
CA SER A 124 1.00 2.73 -2.38
C SER A 124 0.62 1.24 -2.40
N LEU A 125 0.31 0.65 -1.23
CA LEU A 125 -0.18 -0.73 -1.10
C LEU A 125 -1.45 -0.95 -1.93
N ALA A 126 -2.46 -0.08 -1.76
CA ALA A 126 -3.71 -0.19 -2.50
C ALA A 126 -3.47 -0.10 -4.02
N LEU A 127 -2.64 0.86 -4.46
CA LEU A 127 -2.33 1.11 -5.87
C LEU A 127 -1.46 0.01 -6.50
N CYS A 128 -0.70 -0.74 -5.70
CA CYS A 128 0.06 -1.89 -6.12
C CYS A 128 -0.83 -3.10 -6.49
N CYS A 129 -2.06 -3.17 -6.01
CA CYS A 129 -3.00 -4.24 -6.31
C CYS A 129 -3.50 -4.19 -7.76
N ASP A 130 -4.02 -5.33 -8.26
CA ASP A 130 -4.49 -5.45 -9.63
C ASP A 130 -5.83 -4.72 -9.83
N LEU A 131 -6.74 -4.86 -8.86
CA LEU A 131 -8.05 -4.20 -8.84
C LEU A 131 -8.23 -3.47 -7.51
N ILE A 132 -8.92 -2.32 -7.55
CA ILE A 132 -9.14 -1.49 -6.37
C ILE A 132 -10.62 -1.14 -6.29
N LEU A 133 -11.26 -1.59 -5.21
CA LEU A 133 -12.59 -1.20 -4.80
C LEU A 133 -12.46 -0.30 -3.59
N ALA A 134 -13.28 0.74 -3.48
CA ALA A 134 -13.24 1.65 -2.34
C ALA A 134 -14.64 1.88 -1.77
N ALA A 135 -14.69 2.14 -0.46
CA ALA A 135 -15.87 2.67 0.19
C ALA A 135 -16.13 4.13 -0.25
N GLU A 136 -17.39 4.58 -0.22
CA GLU A 136 -17.74 5.98 -0.52
C GLU A 136 -17.02 6.97 0.41
N SER A 137 -16.85 6.60 1.69
CA SER A 137 -16.13 7.41 2.68
C SER A 137 -14.60 7.38 2.54
N ALA A 138 -14.05 6.51 1.69
CA ALA A 138 -12.61 6.36 1.53
C ALA A 138 -11.98 7.55 0.78
N TYR A 139 -10.70 7.75 1.03
CA TYR A 139 -9.88 8.68 0.25
C TYR A 139 -8.46 8.15 0.11
N PHE A 140 -7.78 8.63 -0.93
CA PHE A 140 -6.38 8.35 -1.23
C PHE A 140 -5.56 9.61 -0.97
N LEU A 141 -4.36 9.45 -0.41
CA LEU A 141 -3.51 10.59 -0.07
C LEU A 141 -2.02 10.20 -0.16
N LEU A 142 -1.30 10.83 -1.08
CA LEU A 142 0.16 10.79 -1.10
C LEU A 142 0.70 11.84 -0.11
N ALA A 143 0.69 11.48 1.18
CA ALA A 143 0.99 12.42 2.26
C ALA A 143 2.47 12.79 2.43
N PHE A 144 3.34 12.26 1.59
CA PHE A 144 4.80 12.36 1.74
C PHE A 144 5.30 13.81 1.78
N VAL A 145 4.88 14.63 0.82
CA VAL A 145 5.27 16.05 0.73
C VAL A 145 4.84 16.86 1.96
N ASN A 146 3.76 16.44 2.63
CA ASN A 146 3.25 17.12 3.84
C ASN A 146 4.21 17.04 5.04
N ILE A 147 5.18 16.14 4.97
CA ILE A 147 6.24 15.97 5.98
C ILE A 147 7.64 16.04 5.36
N GLY A 148 7.78 16.70 4.20
CA GLY A 148 9.08 16.89 3.57
C GLY A 148 9.69 15.64 2.92
N LEU A 149 8.87 14.62 2.60
CA LEU A 149 9.30 13.38 1.95
C LEU A 149 8.78 13.29 0.50
N VAL A 150 9.22 12.27 -0.22
CA VAL A 150 8.79 11.96 -1.60
C VAL A 150 7.95 10.68 -1.65
N PRO A 151 7.12 10.48 -2.70
CA PRO A 151 6.38 9.23 -2.90
C PRO A 151 7.28 7.99 -2.89
N ASP A 152 6.82 6.92 -2.20
CA ASP A 152 7.53 5.65 -2.09
C ASP A 152 6.62 4.43 -2.31
N GLY A 153 7.18 3.23 -2.12
CA GLY A 153 6.45 1.97 -2.27
C GLY A 153 5.90 1.75 -3.68
N GLY A 154 6.53 2.31 -4.69
CA GLY A 154 6.12 2.22 -6.09
C GLY A 154 5.05 3.23 -6.49
N SER A 155 4.61 4.14 -5.61
CA SER A 155 3.57 5.11 -5.95
C SER A 155 4.00 6.07 -7.05
N SER A 156 5.29 6.39 -7.17
CA SER A 156 5.84 7.18 -8.29
C SER A 156 5.69 6.47 -9.65
N LEU A 157 5.46 5.16 -9.65
CA LEU A 157 5.21 4.34 -10.82
C LEU A 157 3.71 4.05 -11.01
N PHE A 158 3.02 3.62 -9.95
CA PHE A 158 1.62 3.18 -10.01
C PHE A 158 0.65 4.33 -10.28
N VAL A 159 0.90 5.51 -9.73
CA VAL A 159 -0.01 6.66 -9.92
C VAL A 159 0.02 7.17 -11.36
N PRO A 160 1.17 7.54 -11.96
CA PRO A 160 1.18 8.07 -13.31
C PRO A 160 0.73 7.08 -14.37
N THR A 161 0.92 5.77 -14.15
CA THR A 161 0.42 4.73 -15.07
C THR A 161 -1.11 4.59 -15.05
N ARG A 162 -1.78 5.01 -13.97
CA ARG A 162 -3.25 4.98 -13.84
C ARG A 162 -3.92 6.29 -14.29
N VAL A 163 -3.39 7.44 -13.87
CA VAL A 163 -4.07 8.73 -14.04
C VAL A 163 -3.35 9.71 -14.98
N GLY A 164 -2.19 9.32 -15.49
CA GLY A 164 -1.34 10.18 -16.32
C GLY A 164 -0.55 11.21 -15.51
N MET A 165 0.42 11.87 -16.17
CA MET A 165 1.43 12.72 -15.52
C MET A 165 0.83 13.93 -14.80
N ALA A 166 -0.15 14.63 -15.39
CA ALA A 166 -0.70 15.86 -14.81
C ALA A 166 -1.34 15.60 -13.43
N ARG A 167 -2.21 14.58 -13.33
CA ARG A 167 -2.87 14.21 -12.08
C ARG A 167 -1.90 13.57 -11.07
N ALA A 168 -0.91 12.84 -11.57
CA ALA A 168 0.13 12.28 -10.73
C ALA A 168 0.96 13.38 -10.05
N SER A 169 1.37 14.41 -10.81
CA SER A 169 2.09 15.57 -10.26
C SER A 169 1.24 16.33 -9.24
N GLU A 170 -0.06 16.55 -9.54
CA GLU A 170 -1.00 17.20 -8.63
C GLU A 170 -1.07 16.44 -7.30
N LEU A 171 -1.29 15.12 -7.33
CA LEU A 171 -1.39 14.30 -6.13
C LEU A 171 -0.09 14.27 -5.31
N ALA A 172 1.06 14.12 -6.00
CA ALA A 172 2.35 13.95 -5.34
C ALA A 172 2.89 15.25 -4.77
N MET A 173 2.67 16.40 -5.46
CA MET A 173 3.27 17.69 -5.07
C MET A 173 2.36 18.52 -4.17
N LEU A 174 1.03 18.36 -4.25
CA LEU A 174 0.09 19.11 -3.39
C LEU A 174 -0.23 18.37 -2.10
N GLY A 175 -0.10 17.04 -2.07
CA GLY A 175 -0.38 16.24 -0.87
C GLY A 175 -1.81 16.42 -0.35
N GLU A 176 -2.78 16.50 -1.27
CA GLU A 176 -4.19 16.68 -0.95
C GLU A 176 -4.97 15.35 -0.98
N LYS A 177 -6.06 15.31 -0.22
CA LYS A 177 -6.95 14.15 -0.21
C LYS A 177 -7.71 14.01 -1.52
N LEU A 178 -7.67 12.83 -2.12
CA LEU A 178 -8.48 12.46 -3.28
C LEU A 178 -9.64 11.57 -2.81
N PRO A 179 -10.88 12.06 -2.72
CA PRO A 179 -12.05 11.24 -2.36
C PRO A 179 -12.26 10.09 -3.34
N ALA A 180 -12.84 8.98 -2.88
CA ALA A 180 -13.07 7.76 -3.67
C ALA A 180 -13.83 8.03 -4.98
N ALA A 181 -14.87 8.87 -4.95
CA ALA A 181 -15.63 9.23 -6.15
C ALA A 181 -14.76 9.93 -7.20
N LYS A 182 -13.90 10.89 -6.79
CA LYS A 182 -12.95 11.57 -7.68
C LYS A 182 -11.85 10.62 -8.16
N ALA A 183 -11.41 9.69 -7.31
CA ALA A 183 -10.42 8.67 -7.68
C ALA A 183 -10.95 7.72 -8.76
N LEU A 184 -12.24 7.37 -8.70
CA LEU A 184 -12.93 6.61 -9.75
C LEU A 184 -13.03 7.42 -11.06
N ASP A 185 -13.48 8.67 -10.99
CA ASP A 185 -13.57 9.58 -12.16
C ASP A 185 -12.21 9.77 -12.85
N TRP A 186 -11.13 9.81 -12.09
CA TRP A 186 -9.79 9.94 -12.62
C TRP A 186 -9.20 8.65 -13.20
N GLY A 187 -9.85 7.51 -12.97
CA GLY A 187 -9.36 6.20 -13.36
C GLY A 187 -8.26 5.65 -12.45
N LEU A 188 -8.11 6.21 -11.24
CA LEU A 188 -7.15 5.70 -10.25
C LEU A 188 -7.59 4.35 -9.69
N ILE A 189 -8.91 4.15 -9.52
CA ILE A 189 -9.53 2.95 -8.96
C ILE A 189 -10.61 2.40 -9.89
N ASN A 190 -11.09 1.17 -9.59
CA ASN A 190 -12.01 0.46 -10.48
C ASN A 190 -13.49 0.64 -10.12
N ARG A 191 -13.83 0.70 -8.82
CA ARG A 191 -15.22 0.77 -8.34
C ARG A 191 -15.31 1.50 -7.01
N VAL A 192 -16.49 2.10 -6.76
CA VAL A 192 -16.87 2.65 -5.46
C VAL A 192 -18.18 2.01 -5.04
N HIS A 193 -18.30 1.64 -3.78
CA HIS A 193 -19.48 1.03 -3.17
C HIS A 193 -19.81 1.73 -1.85
N GLY A 194 -21.07 1.68 -1.44
CA GLY A 194 -21.43 2.13 -0.08
C GLY A 194 -20.58 1.39 0.97
N ASP A 195 -20.31 2.06 2.08
CA ASP A 195 -19.36 1.56 3.10
C ASP A 195 -19.71 0.14 3.60
N GLU A 196 -21.01 -0.12 3.82
CA GLU A 196 -21.49 -1.42 4.27
C GLU A 196 -21.49 -2.51 3.16
N GLN A 197 -21.55 -2.09 1.89
CA GLN A 197 -21.54 -3.00 0.75
C GLN A 197 -20.13 -3.42 0.33
N LEU A 198 -19.11 -2.59 0.57
CA LEU A 198 -17.75 -2.87 0.11
C LEU A 198 -17.23 -4.27 0.48
N PRO A 199 -17.40 -4.77 1.73
CA PRO A 199 -16.90 -6.10 2.08
C PRO A 199 -17.57 -7.22 1.26
N LEU A 200 -18.87 -7.12 1.02
CA LEU A 200 -19.64 -8.09 0.24
C LEU A 200 -19.22 -8.07 -1.22
N GLU A 201 -19.08 -6.88 -1.80
CA GLU A 201 -18.71 -6.70 -3.21
C GLU A 201 -17.25 -7.14 -3.47
N ALA A 202 -16.35 -6.87 -2.54
CA ALA A 202 -14.98 -7.35 -2.62
C ALA A 202 -14.90 -8.89 -2.54
N GLN A 203 -15.67 -9.51 -1.63
CA GLN A 203 -15.74 -10.96 -1.51
C GLN A 203 -16.37 -11.59 -2.75
N ALA A 204 -17.46 -11.01 -3.28
CA ALA A 204 -18.13 -11.48 -4.50
C ALA A 204 -17.18 -11.43 -5.71
N LEU A 205 -16.42 -10.32 -5.89
CA LEU A 205 -15.43 -10.21 -6.95
C LEU A 205 -14.29 -11.22 -6.77
N ALA A 206 -13.82 -11.42 -5.55
CA ALA A 206 -12.77 -12.38 -5.25
C ALA A 206 -13.22 -13.81 -5.54
N ALA A 207 -14.43 -14.20 -5.14
CA ALA A 207 -15.02 -15.51 -5.43
C ALA A 207 -15.22 -15.71 -6.94
N GLN A 208 -15.69 -14.68 -7.67
CA GLN A 208 -15.78 -14.71 -9.14
C GLN A 208 -14.40 -14.98 -9.77
N MET A 209 -13.36 -14.29 -9.31
CA MET A 209 -11.99 -14.47 -9.83
C MET A 209 -11.42 -15.83 -9.42
N ALA A 210 -11.70 -16.29 -8.19
CA ALA A 210 -11.29 -17.62 -7.75
C ALA A 210 -11.98 -18.74 -8.58
N GLY A 211 -13.21 -18.54 -9.02
CA GLY A 211 -13.93 -19.44 -9.95
C GLY A 211 -13.44 -19.37 -11.39
N GLY A 212 -12.67 -18.35 -11.77
CA GLY A 212 -12.24 -18.10 -13.14
C GLY A 212 -10.93 -18.77 -13.56
N PRO A 213 -10.41 -18.46 -14.75
CA PRO A 213 -9.18 -19.05 -15.30
C PRO A 213 -7.91 -18.44 -14.68
N THR A 214 -7.53 -18.87 -13.49
CA THR A 214 -6.40 -18.32 -12.71
C THR A 214 -5.09 -18.18 -13.52
N ARG A 215 -4.78 -19.19 -14.37
CA ARG A 215 -3.59 -19.14 -15.22
C ARG A 215 -3.64 -18.02 -16.26
N SER A 216 -4.83 -17.72 -16.80
CA SER A 216 -5.02 -16.60 -17.72
C SER A 216 -4.87 -15.26 -17.00
N TYR A 217 -5.42 -15.14 -15.78
CA TYR A 217 -5.20 -13.94 -14.94
C TYR A 217 -3.73 -13.71 -14.61
N ALA A 218 -3.02 -14.77 -14.22
CA ALA A 218 -1.58 -14.71 -13.99
C ALA A 218 -0.80 -14.29 -15.25
N GLY A 219 -1.18 -14.82 -16.41
CA GLY A 219 -0.60 -14.45 -17.70
C GLY A 219 -0.84 -12.97 -18.04
N THR A 220 -2.08 -12.51 -17.89
CA THR A 220 -2.46 -11.10 -18.11
C THR A 220 -1.68 -10.17 -17.18
N LYS A 221 -1.62 -10.48 -15.89
CA LYS A 221 -0.84 -9.71 -14.90
C LYS A 221 0.63 -9.61 -15.30
N ARG A 222 1.23 -10.72 -15.73
CA ARG A 222 2.63 -10.74 -16.20
C ARG A 222 2.84 -9.88 -17.46
N GLN A 223 1.87 -9.89 -18.41
CA GLN A 223 1.95 -9.04 -19.60
C GLN A 223 1.87 -7.55 -19.24
N LEU A 224 0.92 -7.17 -18.36
CA LEU A 224 0.77 -5.79 -17.89
C LEU A 224 1.99 -5.33 -17.10
N ASN A 225 2.52 -6.18 -16.22
CA ASN A 225 3.75 -5.87 -15.48
C ASN A 225 4.94 -5.65 -16.42
N ASN A 226 5.12 -6.50 -17.42
CA ASN A 226 6.22 -6.35 -18.37
C ASN A 226 6.14 -5.06 -19.18
N TRP A 227 4.93 -4.61 -19.52
CA TRP A 227 4.74 -3.38 -20.27
C TRP A 227 4.83 -2.13 -19.40
N LEU A 228 4.08 -2.12 -18.27
CA LEU A 228 3.93 -0.91 -17.45
C LEU A 228 5.03 -0.79 -16.39
N TYR A 229 5.55 -1.92 -15.91
CA TYR A 229 6.38 -1.97 -14.70
C TYR A 229 7.71 -2.71 -14.91
N SER A 230 8.21 -2.74 -16.17
CA SER A 230 9.48 -3.41 -16.51
C SER A 230 10.68 -2.82 -15.78
N ARG A 231 10.60 -1.57 -15.32
CA ARG A 231 11.62 -0.88 -14.55
C ARG A 231 11.25 -0.71 -13.06
N MET A 232 10.41 -1.59 -12.54
CA MET A 232 9.92 -1.47 -11.15
C MET A 232 11.06 -1.49 -10.14
N ASP A 233 12.03 -2.41 -10.30
CA ASP A 233 13.16 -2.55 -9.38
C ASP A 233 14.02 -1.27 -9.35
N GLU A 234 14.33 -0.72 -10.53
CA GLU A 234 15.09 0.52 -10.65
C GLU A 234 14.35 1.72 -10.03
N GLN A 235 13.03 1.76 -10.21
CA GLN A 235 12.22 2.87 -9.70
C GLN A 235 12.05 2.79 -8.18
N LEU A 236 11.84 1.59 -7.63
CA LEU A 236 11.77 1.37 -6.19
C LEU A 236 13.11 1.73 -5.51
N GLU A 237 14.24 1.37 -6.13
CA GLU A 237 15.56 1.75 -5.62
C GLU A 237 15.77 3.26 -5.68
N LEU A 238 15.36 3.93 -6.77
CA LEU A 238 15.43 5.39 -6.88
C LEU A 238 14.57 6.08 -5.81
N GLU A 239 13.34 5.59 -5.57
CA GLU A 239 12.49 6.08 -4.48
C GLU A 239 13.20 5.96 -3.14
N ALA A 240 13.84 4.81 -2.83
CA ALA A 240 14.54 4.60 -1.57
C ALA A 240 15.75 5.53 -1.39
N GLN A 241 16.52 5.77 -2.45
CA GLN A 241 17.65 6.69 -2.44
C GLN A 241 17.20 8.12 -2.17
N ILE A 242 16.18 8.60 -2.89
CA ILE A 242 15.67 9.96 -2.72
C ILE A 242 14.98 10.11 -1.35
N GLN A 243 14.24 9.09 -0.88
CA GLN A 243 13.64 9.11 0.46
C GLN A 243 14.71 9.23 1.56
N GLN A 244 15.83 8.51 1.42
CA GLN A 244 16.94 8.63 2.37
C GLN A 244 17.57 10.01 2.36
N GLU A 245 17.70 10.63 1.18
CA GLU A 245 18.18 12.01 1.04
C GLU A 245 17.21 12.99 1.75
N MET A 246 15.90 12.88 1.45
CA MET A 246 14.88 13.74 2.08
C MET A 246 14.77 13.53 3.59
N ALA A 247 14.89 12.30 4.08
CA ALA A 247 14.91 11.99 5.51
C ALA A 247 16.10 12.63 6.26
N GLY A 248 17.12 13.08 5.53
CA GLY A 248 18.24 13.86 6.05
C GLY A 248 18.03 15.37 6.08
N SER A 249 16.93 15.89 5.52
CA SER A 249 16.68 17.33 5.39
C SER A 249 16.12 17.98 6.67
N GLU A 250 16.29 19.29 6.78
CA GLU A 250 15.65 20.10 7.82
C GLU A 250 14.12 20.12 7.64
N ASP A 251 13.65 20.10 6.41
CA ASP A 251 12.23 20.07 6.09
C ASP A 251 11.55 18.79 6.57
N PHE A 252 12.21 17.64 6.52
CA PHE A 252 11.65 16.41 7.10
C PHE A 252 11.58 16.48 8.62
N LEU A 253 12.60 17.02 9.29
CA LEU A 253 12.59 17.21 10.75
C LEU A 253 11.45 18.13 11.18
N GLU A 254 11.28 19.26 10.49
CA GLU A 254 10.17 20.20 10.73
C GLU A 254 8.81 19.53 10.45
N GLY A 255 8.68 18.83 9.31
CA GLY A 255 7.44 18.17 8.91
C GLY A 255 7.01 17.08 9.91
N ALA A 256 7.96 16.26 10.39
CA ALA A 256 7.71 15.23 11.38
C ALA A 256 7.31 15.85 12.74
N MET A 257 8.01 16.90 13.20
CA MET A 257 7.65 17.62 14.42
C MET A 257 6.28 18.28 14.32
N ALA A 258 6.02 18.98 13.22
CA ALA A 258 4.73 19.64 12.98
C ALA A 258 3.57 18.64 12.99
N PHE A 259 3.76 17.45 12.42
CA PHE A 259 2.77 16.39 12.44
C PHE A 259 2.47 15.90 13.86
N VAL A 260 3.50 15.65 14.69
CA VAL A 260 3.34 15.23 16.09
C VAL A 260 2.65 16.31 16.93
N GLU A 261 3.02 17.56 16.72
CA GLU A 261 2.48 18.74 17.41
C GLU A 261 1.12 19.18 16.86
N ARG A 262 0.63 18.56 15.78
CA ARG A 262 -0.64 18.90 15.09
C ARG A 262 -0.72 20.37 14.65
N ARG A 263 0.39 20.91 14.18
CA ARG A 263 0.51 22.26 13.61
C ARG A 263 0.87 22.20 12.13
N GLN A 264 0.75 23.34 11.46
CA GLN A 264 1.24 23.47 10.09
C GLN A 264 2.79 23.49 10.08
N ALA A 265 3.40 22.73 9.17
CA ALA A 265 4.84 22.75 8.93
C ALA A 265 5.27 24.08 8.27
N ARG A 266 6.51 24.50 8.55
CA ARG A 266 7.13 25.71 7.98
C ARG A 266 8.42 25.31 7.29
N PHE A 267 8.30 24.85 6.07
CA PHE A 267 9.42 24.39 5.26
C PHE A 267 10.33 25.54 4.82
N SER A 268 11.64 25.26 4.77
CA SER A 268 12.69 26.21 4.35
C SER A 268 13.25 25.85 2.95
N GLY A 269 13.03 24.62 2.49
CA GLY A 269 13.61 24.09 1.26
C GLY A 269 15.03 23.54 1.43
N THR A 270 15.42 23.18 2.66
CA THR A 270 16.77 22.69 2.99
C THR A 270 16.75 21.38 3.72
#